data_e1e609b017c71a051197326af1b30aae
#
_entry.id   e1e609b017c71a051197326af1b30aae
#
_cell.length_a   1.000
_cell.length_b   1.000
_cell.length_c   1.000
_cell.angle_alpha   90.00
_cell.angle_beta   90.00
_cell.angle_gamma   90.00
#
_symmetry.space_group_name_H-M   'P 1'
#
loop_
_entity.id
_entity.type
_entity.pdbx_description
1 polymer ?
#
loop_
_entity_poly.entity_id
_entity_poly.type
_entity_poly.pdbx_seq_one_letter_code
_entity_poly.pdbx_strand_id
1 'polypeptide(L)'
;MKIALVQDQLLTRAGSERAFLYMAQEFREADLYTLCYEPDTTWPEFKDFEIATSPLDRIIRDHGRFKTLFPVSSVWMEHWDFSAYDLIITSSATTAKYIRRFKGPHICYCYFPTRAIWSFDSYFGPTRGVLAGIFGLLLPWFKKRDLAAAARVSQFIAISQSSAAAIRSFYGRDAAVLHCPIDVKRFAEGAKCARQDYFLLVSRLQQWKQVDYAIEAFNRLGLPLRVIGTGPEEAKLRALAGPGISFLGAVDDEALIRAYGEARAVVFPPELEYGLVPLEANAAGTPVIALGRGGVLETMVDRNDPAGRKPTAVLYPDPTAECLMEAVRAFCATDFSRANLMAHVAPFDIAEFRRGLRAMVDEFLATGRLANPAPAPQGI
;
A
#
# COMPACT_ATOMS: atom_id res chain seq x y z
N MET A 1 30.37 1.91 -5.80
CA MET A 1 29.16 2.49 -6.42
C MET A 1 28.43 3.30 -5.37
N LYS A 2 28.19 4.58 -5.63
CA LYS A 2 27.53 5.50 -4.70
C LYS A 2 26.03 5.51 -5.01
N ILE A 3 25.19 5.10 -4.05
CA ILE A 3 23.74 4.93 -4.23
C ILE A 3 23.00 6.01 -3.44
N ALA A 4 21.98 6.62 -4.03
CA ALA A 4 20.99 7.42 -3.32
C ALA A 4 19.65 6.70 -3.25
N LEU A 5 19.08 6.55 -2.05
CA LEU A 5 17.70 6.14 -1.82
C LEU A 5 16.84 7.37 -1.55
N VAL A 6 15.74 7.52 -2.27
CA VAL A 6 14.91 8.72 -2.18
C VAL A 6 13.45 8.34 -1.94
N GLN A 7 12.85 8.89 -0.88
CA GLN A 7 11.43 8.73 -0.53
C GLN A 7 10.69 10.06 -0.65
N ASP A 8 9.39 10.01 -0.92
CA ASP A 8 8.55 11.19 -0.99
C ASP A 8 8.55 11.99 0.33
N GLN A 9 8.26 11.31 1.44
CA GLN A 9 8.16 11.88 2.78
C GLN A 9 8.24 10.77 3.84
N LEU A 10 8.66 11.12 5.06
CA LEU A 10 8.71 10.24 6.22
C LEU A 10 7.97 10.91 7.41
N LEU A 11 6.64 11.05 7.27
CA LEU A 11 5.77 11.75 8.22
C LEU A 11 4.71 10.85 8.86
N THR A 12 4.65 9.57 8.46
CA THR A 12 3.61 8.65 8.94
C THR A 12 4.15 7.22 9.03
N ARG A 13 3.47 6.38 9.82
CA ARG A 13 3.71 4.93 9.85
C ARG A 13 2.80 4.24 8.84
N ALA A 14 3.11 4.37 7.55
CA ALA A 14 2.34 3.72 6.49
C ALA A 14 3.19 2.67 5.74
N GLY A 15 2.53 1.94 4.81
CA GLY A 15 3.18 0.84 4.08
C GLY A 15 4.32 1.28 3.16
N SER A 16 4.22 2.49 2.58
CA SER A 16 5.27 3.06 1.73
C SER A 16 6.55 3.36 2.52
N GLU A 17 6.40 3.98 3.69
CA GLU A 17 7.52 4.28 4.58
C GLU A 17 8.13 2.99 5.13
N ARG A 18 7.31 1.98 5.41
CA ARG A 18 7.79 0.67 5.85
C ARG A 18 8.59 -0.03 4.76
N ALA A 19 8.12 -0.04 3.53
CA ALA A 19 8.86 -0.61 2.40
C ALA A 19 10.18 0.13 2.16
N PHE A 20 10.19 1.46 2.28
CA PHE A 20 11.41 2.26 2.16
C PHE A 20 12.42 1.94 3.27
N LEU A 21 11.96 1.70 4.49
CA LEU A 21 12.82 1.23 5.58
C LEU A 21 13.53 -0.07 5.21
N TYR A 22 12.80 -1.04 4.63
CA TYR A 22 13.40 -2.30 4.20
C TYR A 22 14.37 -2.13 3.02
N MET A 23 14.12 -1.17 2.13
CA MET A 23 15.09 -0.79 1.10
C MET A 23 16.36 -0.20 1.74
N ALA A 24 16.22 0.71 2.71
CA ALA A 24 17.35 1.30 3.44
C ALA A 24 18.15 0.24 4.22
N GLN A 25 17.48 -0.74 4.80
CA GLN A 25 18.14 -1.86 5.46
C GLN A 25 18.88 -2.80 4.49
N GLU A 26 18.41 -2.91 3.24
CA GLU A 26 19.08 -3.70 2.18
C GLU A 26 20.28 -2.97 1.61
N PHE A 27 20.18 -1.66 1.40
CA PHE A 27 21.23 -0.81 0.83
C PHE A 27 21.82 0.11 1.91
N ARG A 28 22.42 -0.48 2.95
CA ARG A 28 22.98 0.28 4.10
C ARG A 28 24.09 1.24 3.71
N GLU A 29 24.73 1.02 2.56
CA GLU A 29 25.73 1.88 1.97
C GLU A 29 25.16 3.12 1.25
N ALA A 30 23.84 3.20 1.08
CA ALA A 30 23.20 4.29 0.36
C ALA A 30 22.94 5.51 1.25
N ASP A 31 23.08 6.70 0.66
CA ASP A 31 22.64 7.94 1.29
C ASP A 31 21.11 8.08 1.16
N LEU A 32 20.43 8.40 2.26
CA LEU A 32 18.98 8.50 2.32
C LEU A 32 18.51 9.94 2.16
N TYR A 33 17.50 10.14 1.32
CA TYR A 33 16.89 11.44 1.02
C TYR A 33 15.38 11.40 1.15
N THR A 34 14.80 12.43 1.76
CA THR A 34 13.35 12.64 1.76
C THR A 34 13.03 14.14 1.82
N LEU A 35 11.88 14.55 1.31
CA LEU A 35 11.50 15.96 1.40
C LEU A 35 11.28 16.40 2.85
N CYS A 36 10.67 15.56 3.66
CA CYS A 36 10.31 15.87 5.04
C CYS A 36 10.43 14.62 5.92
N TYR A 37 10.93 14.80 7.14
CA TYR A 37 11.12 13.73 8.12
C TYR A 37 10.67 14.18 9.51
N GLU A 38 9.75 13.42 10.12
CA GLU A 38 9.33 13.61 11.51
C GLU A 38 9.53 12.31 12.30
N PRO A 39 10.63 12.20 13.07
CA PRO A 39 11.04 10.96 13.71
C PRO A 39 10.04 10.37 14.69
N ASP A 40 9.15 11.19 15.26
CA ASP A 40 8.19 10.73 16.27
C ASP A 40 6.88 10.21 15.66
N THR A 41 6.58 10.56 14.41
CA THR A 41 5.36 10.13 13.71
C THR A 41 5.59 9.03 12.68
N THR A 42 6.84 8.78 12.27
CA THR A 42 7.22 7.69 11.37
C THR A 42 7.77 6.48 12.13
N TRP A 43 8.31 5.50 11.40
CA TRP A 43 8.88 4.28 11.98
C TRP A 43 10.16 4.64 12.76
N PRO A 44 10.27 4.24 14.05
CA PRO A 44 11.40 4.63 14.93
C PRO A 44 12.75 4.13 14.43
N GLU A 45 12.78 3.05 13.64
CA GLU A 45 14.00 2.47 13.07
C GLU A 45 14.68 3.40 12.07
N PHE A 46 14.01 4.45 11.57
CA PHE A 46 14.66 5.48 10.76
C PHE A 46 15.66 6.33 11.54
N LYS A 47 15.59 6.31 12.89
CA LYS A 47 16.59 6.99 13.74
C LYS A 47 18.00 6.37 13.63
N ASP A 48 18.10 5.15 13.10
CA ASP A 48 19.38 4.45 12.88
C ASP A 48 20.07 4.88 11.56
N PHE A 49 19.47 5.80 10.80
CA PHE A 49 19.97 6.27 9.52
C PHE A 49 20.18 7.79 9.51
N GLU A 50 21.22 8.23 8.80
CA GLU A 50 21.37 9.64 8.44
C GLU A 50 20.46 9.94 7.26
N ILE A 51 19.53 10.90 7.43
CA ILE A 51 18.54 11.23 6.41
C ILE A 51 18.66 12.69 6.02
N ALA A 52 19.00 12.94 4.77
CA ALA A 52 19.03 14.28 4.21
C ALA A 52 17.60 14.77 3.89
N THR A 53 17.23 15.92 4.43
CA THR A 53 15.90 16.53 4.21
C THR A 53 16.00 17.81 3.38
N SER A 54 14.89 18.21 2.77
CA SER A 54 14.77 19.50 2.09
C SER A 54 14.50 20.64 3.08
N PRO A 55 14.72 21.91 2.71
CA PRO A 55 14.26 23.04 3.53
C PRO A 55 12.77 23.08 3.78
N LEU A 56 11.95 22.38 2.99
CA LEU A 56 10.52 22.22 3.22
C LEU A 56 10.21 21.45 4.52
N ASP A 57 11.17 20.67 5.02
CA ASP A 57 11.07 19.97 6.30
C ASP A 57 10.73 20.88 7.48
N ARG A 58 11.20 22.14 7.45
CA ARG A 58 10.87 23.13 8.47
C ARG A 58 9.40 23.55 8.47
N ILE A 59 8.70 23.40 7.36
CA ILE A 59 7.34 23.89 7.13
C ILE A 59 6.34 22.74 7.15
N ILE A 60 6.73 21.59 6.56
CA ILE A 60 5.88 20.42 6.38
C ILE A 60 6.17 19.44 7.51
N ARG A 61 5.32 19.44 8.54
CA ARG A 61 5.44 18.57 9.71
C ARG A 61 4.39 17.47 9.78
N ASP A 62 3.44 17.47 8.85
CA ASP A 62 2.38 16.50 8.79
C ASP A 62 1.96 16.16 7.34
N HIS A 63 1.34 15.00 7.19
CA HIS A 63 0.92 14.49 5.88
C HIS A 63 -0.16 15.37 5.19
N GLY A 64 -0.99 16.08 5.95
CA GLY A 64 -1.99 16.99 5.40
C GLY A 64 -1.34 18.18 4.70
N ARG A 65 -0.35 18.81 5.37
CA ARG A 65 0.46 19.89 4.78
C ARG A 65 1.25 19.41 3.57
N PHE A 66 1.82 18.19 3.62
CA PHE A 66 2.51 17.61 2.48
C PHE A 66 1.61 17.51 1.26
N LYS A 67 0.37 17.03 1.43
CA LYS A 67 -0.63 16.97 0.34
C LYS A 67 -0.96 18.35 -0.23
N THR A 68 -1.18 19.32 0.65
CA THR A 68 -1.51 20.69 0.25
C THR A 68 -0.36 21.36 -0.51
N LEU A 69 0.88 21.11 -0.10
CA LEU A 69 2.08 21.70 -0.70
C LEU A 69 2.70 20.80 -1.80
N PHE A 70 1.96 19.81 -2.31
CA PHE A 70 2.41 18.93 -3.40
C PHE A 70 3.04 19.70 -4.59
N PRO A 71 2.47 20.84 -5.09
CA PRO A 71 3.08 21.59 -6.18
C PRO A 71 4.49 22.05 -5.86
N VAL A 72 4.71 22.59 -4.66
CA VAL A 72 6.02 23.06 -4.19
C VAL A 72 6.97 21.89 -3.96
N SER A 73 6.49 20.82 -3.35
CA SER A 73 7.25 19.59 -3.11
C SER A 73 7.77 18.97 -4.40
N SER A 74 6.94 18.94 -5.47
CA SER A 74 7.34 18.41 -6.77
C SER A 74 8.43 19.25 -7.46
N VAL A 75 8.37 20.58 -7.32
CA VAL A 75 9.39 21.50 -7.84
C VAL A 75 10.68 21.33 -7.05
N TRP A 76 10.60 21.23 -5.73
CA TRP A 76 11.79 21.09 -4.90
C TRP A 76 12.56 19.80 -5.21
N MET A 77 11.89 18.67 -5.43
CA MET A 77 12.52 17.41 -5.80
C MET A 77 13.36 17.52 -7.08
N GLU A 78 12.96 18.36 -8.03
CA GLU A 78 13.72 18.61 -9.26
C GLU A 78 15.02 19.40 -9.04
N HIS A 79 15.15 20.13 -7.92
CA HIS A 79 16.30 20.98 -7.65
C HIS A 79 17.46 20.23 -6.98
N TRP A 80 17.20 19.10 -6.34
CA TRP A 80 18.27 18.30 -5.77
C TRP A 80 19.24 17.81 -6.83
N ASP A 81 20.54 17.92 -6.51
CA ASP A 81 21.63 17.51 -7.37
C ASP A 81 22.16 16.15 -6.94
N PHE A 82 21.89 15.16 -7.74
CA PHE A 82 22.36 13.78 -7.57
C PHE A 82 23.49 13.40 -8.54
N SER A 83 24.14 14.39 -9.19
CA SER A 83 25.18 14.14 -10.20
C SER A 83 26.40 13.37 -9.67
N ALA A 84 26.60 13.36 -8.35
CA ALA A 84 27.68 12.63 -7.69
C ALA A 84 27.39 11.16 -7.40
N TYR A 85 26.17 10.67 -7.73
CA TYR A 85 25.76 9.28 -7.52
C TYR A 85 25.89 8.45 -8.79
N ASP A 86 26.11 7.15 -8.60
CA ASP A 86 26.14 6.17 -9.69
C ASP A 86 24.77 5.56 -9.98
N LEU A 87 23.91 5.48 -8.94
CA LEU A 87 22.56 4.90 -8.99
C LEU A 87 21.61 5.68 -8.08
N ILE A 88 20.37 5.89 -8.55
CA ILE A 88 19.26 6.35 -7.71
C ILE A 88 18.17 5.28 -7.68
N ILE A 89 17.70 4.96 -6.48
CA ILE A 89 16.50 4.15 -6.28
C ILE A 89 15.48 5.03 -5.56
N THR A 90 14.34 5.28 -6.20
CA THR A 90 13.25 6.04 -5.59
C THR A 90 12.12 5.14 -5.15
N SER A 91 11.55 5.43 -3.99
CA SER A 91 10.30 4.85 -3.48
C SER A 91 9.22 5.92 -3.60
N SER A 92 8.35 5.79 -4.59
CA SER A 92 7.49 6.89 -5.03
C SER A 92 5.99 6.54 -5.06
N ALA A 93 5.24 7.25 -4.23
CA ALA A 93 3.79 7.37 -4.34
C ALA A 93 3.38 8.71 -4.99
N THR A 94 4.29 9.71 -4.95
CA THR A 94 4.02 11.08 -5.43
C THR A 94 5.23 11.70 -6.14
N THR A 95 6.18 12.27 -5.39
CA THR A 95 7.19 13.22 -5.87
C THR A 95 8.59 12.65 -6.03
N ALA A 96 8.95 11.54 -5.40
CA ALA A 96 10.34 11.03 -5.41
C ALA A 96 10.90 10.77 -6.81
N LYS A 97 10.04 10.42 -7.78
CA LYS A 97 10.44 10.23 -9.19
C LYS A 97 10.76 11.52 -9.96
N TYR A 98 10.51 12.72 -9.38
CA TYR A 98 10.71 14.01 -10.08
C TYR A 98 12.16 14.46 -10.18
N ILE A 99 13.11 13.59 -9.89
CA ILE A 99 14.54 13.89 -10.00
C ILE A 99 14.89 14.34 -11.43
N ARG A 100 15.60 15.48 -11.54
CA ARG A 100 15.98 16.10 -12.82
C ARG A 100 17.48 16.19 -13.00
N ARG A 101 18.24 16.48 -11.95
CA ARG A 101 19.68 16.71 -12.00
C ARG A 101 20.44 15.42 -11.73
N PHE A 102 20.20 14.43 -12.61
CA PHE A 102 20.87 13.15 -12.62
C PHE A 102 20.85 12.57 -14.05
N LYS A 103 21.93 11.94 -14.47
CA LYS A 103 22.06 11.34 -15.82
C LYS A 103 22.31 9.82 -15.77
N GLY A 104 22.52 9.27 -14.59
CA GLY A 104 22.75 7.84 -14.40
C GLY A 104 21.48 7.01 -14.33
N PRO A 105 21.61 5.72 -14.01
CA PRO A 105 20.48 4.80 -13.80
C PRO A 105 19.54 5.24 -12.68
N HIS A 106 18.26 5.39 -12.99
CA HIS A 106 17.20 5.71 -12.05
C HIS A 106 16.14 4.59 -12.02
N ILE A 107 16.12 3.82 -10.95
CA ILE A 107 15.10 2.78 -10.68
C ILE A 107 14.02 3.39 -9.79
N CYS A 108 12.75 3.25 -10.17
CA CYS A 108 11.62 3.75 -9.39
C CYS A 108 10.74 2.61 -8.91
N TYR A 109 10.76 2.33 -7.61
CA TYR A 109 9.75 1.50 -6.95
C TYR A 109 8.48 2.33 -6.78
N CYS A 110 7.49 2.06 -7.63
CA CYS A 110 6.31 2.88 -7.80
C CYS A 110 5.08 2.21 -7.20
N TYR A 111 4.49 2.82 -6.18
CA TYR A 111 3.26 2.32 -5.57
C TYR A 111 2.06 2.46 -6.49
N PHE A 112 1.94 3.61 -7.13
CA PHE A 112 0.95 3.94 -8.16
C PHE A 112 1.36 5.25 -8.84
N PRO A 113 1.02 5.49 -10.12
CA PRO A 113 1.09 6.83 -10.71
C PRO A 113 0.34 7.85 -9.85
N THR A 114 0.94 9.03 -9.64
CA THR A 114 0.46 10.02 -8.66
C THR A 114 -1.08 10.17 -8.66
N ARG A 115 -1.76 9.58 -7.66
CA ARG A 115 -3.24 9.49 -7.62
C ARG A 115 -3.95 10.84 -7.74
N ALA A 116 -3.39 11.87 -7.08
CA ALA A 116 -3.95 13.21 -7.16
C ALA A 116 -3.98 13.76 -8.59
N ILE A 117 -3.16 13.21 -9.50
CA ILE A 117 -3.08 13.62 -10.91
C ILE A 117 -3.89 12.68 -11.81
N TRP A 118 -3.72 11.36 -11.64
CA TRP A 118 -4.24 10.36 -12.57
C TRP A 118 -5.58 9.75 -12.17
N SER A 119 -5.94 9.86 -10.89
CA SER A 119 -7.22 9.43 -10.32
C SER A 119 -7.89 10.58 -9.57
N PHE A 120 -7.84 11.79 -10.12
CA PHE A 120 -8.23 13.04 -9.47
C PHE A 120 -9.65 12.99 -8.86
N ASP A 121 -10.63 12.53 -9.65
CA ASP A 121 -12.03 12.48 -9.20
C ASP A 121 -12.25 11.50 -8.04
N SER A 122 -11.64 10.35 -8.11
CA SER A 122 -11.71 9.34 -7.05
C SER A 122 -10.92 9.76 -5.81
N TYR A 123 -9.81 10.50 -5.99
CA TYR A 123 -8.93 10.93 -4.89
C TYR A 123 -9.53 12.07 -4.06
N PHE A 124 -10.14 13.08 -4.69
CA PHE A 124 -10.72 14.24 -4.03
C PHE A 124 -12.21 14.09 -3.72
N GLY A 125 -12.90 13.11 -4.30
CA GLY A 125 -14.32 12.87 -4.12
C GLY A 125 -15.22 13.94 -4.75
N PRO A 126 -16.56 13.82 -4.58
CA PRO A 126 -17.54 14.75 -5.16
C PRO A 126 -17.57 16.12 -4.48
N THR A 127 -17.27 16.20 -3.18
CA THR A 127 -17.24 17.45 -2.42
C THR A 127 -15.84 18.05 -2.45
N ARG A 128 -15.55 18.80 -3.51
CA ARG A 128 -14.22 19.41 -3.72
C ARG A 128 -14.14 20.75 -2.99
N GLY A 129 -13.17 20.88 -2.09
CA GLY A 129 -12.82 22.19 -1.53
C GLY A 129 -12.17 23.11 -2.58
N VAL A 130 -12.08 24.41 -2.28
CA VAL A 130 -11.50 25.44 -3.17
C VAL A 130 -10.11 25.05 -3.69
N LEU A 131 -9.26 24.50 -2.83
CA LEU A 131 -7.90 24.06 -3.20
C LEU A 131 -7.91 22.93 -4.25
N ALA A 132 -8.82 21.98 -4.13
CA ALA A 132 -8.97 20.91 -5.13
C ALA A 132 -9.49 21.45 -6.45
N GLY A 133 -10.34 22.49 -6.44
CA GLY A 133 -10.77 23.19 -7.65
C GLY A 133 -9.61 23.87 -8.39
N ILE A 134 -8.75 24.60 -7.66
CA ILE A 134 -7.55 25.23 -8.22
C ILE A 134 -6.59 24.16 -8.76
N PHE A 135 -6.38 23.08 -8.02
CA PHE A 135 -5.56 21.95 -8.48
C PHE A 135 -6.11 21.34 -9.77
N GLY A 136 -7.44 21.21 -9.89
CA GLY A 136 -8.11 20.72 -11.09
C GLY A 136 -7.85 21.57 -12.33
N LEU A 137 -7.82 22.91 -12.18
CA LEU A 137 -7.46 23.83 -13.28
C LEU A 137 -6.01 23.64 -13.75
N LEU A 138 -5.11 23.29 -12.85
CA LEU A 138 -3.69 23.05 -13.14
C LEU A 138 -3.39 21.60 -13.53
N LEU A 139 -4.38 20.73 -13.53
CA LEU A 139 -4.21 19.30 -13.78
C LEU A 139 -3.49 18.96 -15.09
N PRO A 140 -3.76 19.63 -16.25
CA PRO A 140 -3.01 19.38 -17.47
C PRO A 140 -1.51 19.69 -17.35
N TRP A 141 -1.17 20.75 -16.63
CA TRP A 141 0.22 21.11 -16.36
C TRP A 141 0.90 20.08 -15.45
N PHE A 142 0.21 19.60 -14.39
CA PHE A 142 0.72 18.53 -13.54
C PHE A 142 0.90 17.22 -14.30
N LYS A 143 -0.06 16.84 -15.16
CA LYS A 143 0.06 15.64 -16.02
C LYS A 143 1.30 15.71 -16.92
N LYS A 144 1.54 16.86 -17.57
CA LYS A 144 2.72 17.07 -18.42
C LYS A 144 4.02 16.93 -17.62
N ARG A 145 4.08 17.48 -16.42
CA ARG A 145 5.26 17.36 -15.54
C ARG A 145 5.48 15.94 -15.04
N ASP A 146 4.41 15.26 -14.66
CA ASP A 146 4.47 13.87 -14.16
C ASP A 146 4.94 12.92 -15.26
N LEU A 147 4.45 13.10 -16.50
CA LEU A 147 4.96 12.38 -17.67
C LEU A 147 6.44 12.66 -17.95
N ALA A 148 6.85 13.92 -17.86
CA ALA A 148 8.25 14.29 -18.04
C ALA A 148 9.16 13.69 -16.93
N ALA A 149 8.65 13.57 -15.69
CA ALA A 149 9.35 12.88 -14.62
C ALA A 149 9.44 11.37 -14.89
N ALA A 150 8.34 10.75 -15.27
CA ALA A 150 8.29 9.32 -15.61
C ALA A 150 9.20 8.96 -16.80
N ALA A 151 9.36 9.87 -17.77
CA ALA A 151 10.26 9.66 -18.91
C ALA A 151 11.76 9.63 -18.52
N ARG A 152 12.13 10.23 -17.38
CA ARG A 152 13.52 10.21 -16.86
C ARG A 152 13.85 8.96 -16.04
N VAL A 153 12.83 8.23 -15.59
CA VAL A 153 13.02 6.95 -14.90
C VAL A 153 13.56 5.91 -15.89
N SER A 154 14.68 5.30 -15.57
CA SER A 154 15.27 4.25 -16.42
C SER A 154 14.42 2.97 -16.36
N GLN A 155 14.04 2.54 -15.15
CA GLN A 155 13.26 1.34 -14.91
C GLN A 155 12.24 1.53 -13.79
N PHE A 156 10.99 1.11 -14.06
CA PHE A 156 9.96 1.03 -13.03
C PHE A 156 9.91 -0.39 -12.42
N ILE A 157 9.71 -0.44 -11.11
CA ILE A 157 9.31 -1.63 -10.37
C ILE A 157 7.96 -1.29 -9.72
N ALA A 158 6.91 -2.01 -10.07
CA ALA A 158 5.56 -1.83 -9.55
C ALA A 158 5.31 -2.74 -8.34
N ILE A 159 4.46 -2.32 -7.42
CA ILE A 159 4.10 -3.13 -6.24
C ILE A 159 3.15 -4.29 -6.56
N SER A 160 2.50 -4.26 -7.73
CA SER A 160 1.50 -5.24 -8.17
C SER A 160 1.33 -5.19 -9.69
N GLN A 161 0.69 -6.20 -10.27
CA GLN A 161 0.29 -6.19 -11.69
C GLN A 161 -0.70 -5.06 -11.97
N SER A 162 -1.61 -4.78 -11.02
CA SER A 162 -2.53 -3.65 -11.10
C SER A 162 -1.78 -2.31 -11.21
N SER A 163 -0.75 -2.10 -10.37
CA SER A 163 0.11 -0.92 -10.45
C SER A 163 0.96 -0.88 -11.74
N ALA A 164 1.44 -2.02 -12.22
CA ALA A 164 2.16 -2.12 -13.50
C ALA A 164 1.26 -1.76 -14.69
N ALA A 165 0.02 -2.24 -14.70
CA ALA A 165 -0.97 -1.86 -15.70
C ALA A 165 -1.28 -0.36 -15.68
N ALA A 166 -1.38 0.26 -14.50
CA ALA A 166 -1.56 1.69 -14.36
C ALA A 166 -0.33 2.49 -14.88
N ILE A 167 0.90 2.04 -14.58
CA ILE A 167 2.13 2.63 -15.12
C ILE A 167 2.12 2.58 -16.65
N ARG A 168 1.75 1.43 -17.22
CA ARG A 168 1.64 1.27 -18.67
C ARG A 168 0.56 2.19 -19.26
N SER A 169 -0.62 2.26 -18.65
CA SER A 169 -1.74 3.07 -19.12
C SER A 169 -1.45 4.57 -19.07
N PHE A 170 -0.88 5.07 -17.96
CA PHE A 170 -0.71 6.50 -17.74
C PHE A 170 0.64 7.03 -18.23
N TYR A 171 1.71 6.25 -18.12
CA TYR A 171 3.07 6.67 -18.50
C TYR A 171 3.55 6.07 -19.82
N GLY A 172 2.85 5.09 -20.38
CA GLY A 172 3.31 4.34 -21.56
C GLY A 172 4.62 3.57 -21.30
N ARG A 173 4.88 3.16 -20.05
CA ARG A 173 6.11 2.50 -19.62
C ARG A 173 5.81 1.11 -19.05
N ASP A 174 6.70 0.17 -19.31
CA ASP A 174 6.67 -1.16 -18.67
C ASP A 174 7.26 -1.10 -17.26
N ALA A 175 6.81 -1.99 -16.40
CA ALA A 175 7.32 -2.16 -15.06
C ALA A 175 7.48 -3.64 -14.72
N ALA A 176 8.61 -4.00 -14.09
CA ALA A 176 8.73 -5.28 -13.38
C ALA A 176 7.87 -5.23 -12.12
N VAL A 177 7.49 -6.39 -11.57
CA VAL A 177 6.68 -6.43 -10.35
C VAL A 177 7.49 -7.02 -9.20
N LEU A 178 7.49 -6.31 -8.09
CA LEU A 178 8.00 -6.77 -6.80
C LEU A 178 6.99 -6.37 -5.73
N HIS A 179 6.32 -7.35 -5.15
CA HIS A 179 5.26 -7.10 -4.16
C HIS A 179 5.79 -6.41 -2.90
N CYS A 180 4.97 -5.50 -2.34
CA CYS A 180 5.29 -4.83 -1.09
C CYS A 180 5.31 -5.85 0.06
N PRO A 181 6.34 -5.85 0.93
CA PRO A 181 6.52 -6.88 1.94
C PRO A 181 5.66 -6.68 3.17
N ILE A 182 5.42 -7.78 3.88
CA ILE A 182 4.92 -7.80 5.25
C ILE A 182 5.95 -8.46 6.19
N ASP A 183 5.87 -8.13 7.47
CA ASP A 183 6.64 -8.81 8.51
C ASP A 183 5.92 -10.10 8.94
N VAL A 184 6.16 -11.18 8.19
CA VAL A 184 5.49 -12.46 8.40
C VAL A 184 5.74 -12.97 9.82
N LYS A 185 6.97 -12.86 10.32
CA LYS A 185 7.33 -13.35 11.67
C LYS A 185 6.56 -12.61 12.77
N ARG A 186 6.44 -11.30 12.65
CA ARG A 186 5.71 -10.46 13.61
C ARG A 186 4.23 -10.82 13.65
N PHE A 187 3.56 -10.92 12.50
CA PHE A 187 2.14 -11.24 12.45
C PHE A 187 1.84 -12.71 12.81
N ALA A 188 2.80 -13.62 12.60
CA ALA A 188 2.64 -15.03 12.98
C ALA A 188 2.41 -15.23 14.49
N GLU A 189 2.81 -14.27 15.35
CA GLU A 189 2.48 -14.30 16.76
C GLU A 189 0.96 -14.32 17.02
N GLY A 190 0.17 -13.70 16.16
CA GLY A 190 -1.30 -13.75 16.20
C GLY A 190 -1.87 -15.15 16.06
N ALA A 191 -1.17 -16.03 15.34
CA ALA A 191 -1.63 -17.42 15.16
C ALA A 191 -1.65 -18.25 16.45
N LYS A 192 -0.97 -17.78 17.51
CA LYS A 192 -0.98 -18.39 18.85
C LYS A 192 -2.27 -18.08 19.63
N CYS A 193 -3.03 -17.06 19.22
CA CYS A 193 -4.26 -16.66 19.89
C CYS A 193 -5.40 -17.63 19.62
N ALA A 194 -6.24 -17.84 20.64
CA ALA A 194 -7.51 -18.57 20.46
C ALA A 194 -8.50 -17.70 19.67
N ARG A 195 -9.21 -18.31 18.72
CA ARG A 195 -10.24 -17.59 17.98
C ARG A 195 -11.39 -17.18 18.88
N GLN A 196 -11.89 -15.97 18.63
CA GLN A 196 -13.08 -15.40 19.24
C GLN A 196 -14.19 -15.23 18.19
N ASP A 197 -15.40 -15.02 18.65
CA ASP A 197 -16.58 -14.92 17.76
C ASP A 197 -16.82 -13.47 17.30
N TYR A 198 -15.88 -12.92 16.50
CA TYR A 198 -16.04 -11.64 15.83
C TYR A 198 -15.30 -11.59 14.49
N PHE A 199 -15.77 -10.72 13.60
CA PHE A 199 -15.09 -10.34 12.38
C PHE A 199 -14.27 -9.05 12.62
N LEU A 200 -13.18 -8.89 11.89
CA LEU A 200 -12.29 -7.74 12.06
C LEU A 200 -12.19 -6.92 10.77
N LEU A 201 -12.28 -5.61 10.88
CA LEU A 201 -12.00 -4.67 9.81
C LEU A 201 -10.88 -3.72 10.27
N VAL A 202 -9.76 -3.69 9.54
CA VAL A 202 -8.63 -2.81 9.82
C VAL A 202 -8.47 -1.82 8.68
N SER A 203 -8.70 -0.52 8.93
CA SER A 203 -8.62 0.49 7.87
C SER A 203 -8.48 1.90 8.43
N ARG A 204 -7.81 2.77 7.67
CA ARG A 204 -8.03 4.22 7.84
C ARG A 204 -9.46 4.54 7.39
N LEU A 205 -10.23 5.24 8.24
CA LEU A 205 -11.64 5.52 7.99
C LEU A 205 -11.82 6.71 7.04
N GLN A 206 -11.60 6.42 5.76
CA GLN A 206 -11.75 7.37 4.65
C GLN A 206 -12.81 6.85 3.68
N GLN A 207 -13.52 7.75 2.99
CA GLN A 207 -14.64 7.41 2.11
C GLN A 207 -14.30 6.31 1.08
N TRP A 208 -13.11 6.40 0.43
CA TRP A 208 -12.67 5.43 -0.56
C TRP A 208 -12.29 4.04 0.00
N LYS A 209 -12.30 3.89 1.33
CA LYS A 209 -12.14 2.59 2.00
C LYS A 209 -13.44 1.82 2.12
N GLN A 210 -14.56 2.44 1.76
CA GLN A 210 -15.86 1.78 1.61
C GLN A 210 -16.29 0.96 2.84
N VAL A 211 -16.01 1.48 4.04
CA VAL A 211 -16.35 0.81 5.31
C VAL A 211 -17.85 0.85 5.57
N ASP A 212 -18.58 1.77 4.97
CA ASP A 212 -20.02 2.01 5.14
C ASP A 212 -20.87 0.81 4.74
N TYR A 213 -20.68 0.23 3.55
CA TYR A 213 -21.45 -0.95 3.16
C TYR A 213 -21.06 -2.20 3.96
N ALA A 214 -19.83 -2.28 4.48
CA ALA A 214 -19.45 -3.36 5.39
C ALA A 214 -20.22 -3.25 6.72
N ILE A 215 -20.36 -2.04 7.27
CA ILE A 215 -21.19 -1.79 8.45
C ILE A 215 -22.64 -2.16 8.16
N GLU A 216 -23.20 -1.76 7.02
CA GLU A 216 -24.55 -2.12 6.61
C GLU A 216 -24.74 -3.66 6.56
N ALA A 217 -23.81 -4.37 5.92
CA ALA A 217 -23.86 -5.83 5.83
C ALA A 217 -23.87 -6.48 7.20
N PHE A 218 -23.00 -6.06 8.12
CA PHE A 218 -22.90 -6.63 9.45
C PHE A 218 -24.08 -6.26 10.36
N ASN A 219 -24.66 -5.07 10.22
CA ASN A 219 -25.92 -4.72 10.86
C ASN A 219 -27.05 -5.69 10.45
N ARG A 220 -27.19 -5.98 9.17
CA ARG A 220 -28.22 -6.87 8.63
C ARG A 220 -27.96 -8.33 8.96
N LEU A 221 -26.70 -8.76 9.09
CA LEU A 221 -26.34 -10.11 9.52
C LEU A 221 -26.50 -10.33 11.02
N GLY A 222 -26.49 -9.27 11.83
CA GLY A 222 -26.48 -9.36 13.29
C GLY A 222 -25.21 -9.98 13.86
N LEU A 223 -24.10 -9.97 13.11
CA LEU A 223 -22.83 -10.57 13.51
C LEU A 223 -21.89 -9.51 14.11
N PRO A 224 -21.03 -9.89 15.08
CA PRO A 224 -20.12 -8.95 15.70
C PRO A 224 -18.98 -8.54 14.75
N LEU A 225 -18.79 -7.22 14.58
CA LEU A 225 -17.70 -6.62 13.81
C LEU A 225 -16.89 -5.68 14.70
N ARG A 226 -15.58 -5.89 14.77
CA ARG A 226 -14.63 -4.93 15.38
C ARG A 226 -13.93 -4.14 14.30
N VAL A 227 -13.93 -2.81 14.44
CA VAL A 227 -13.29 -1.88 13.51
C VAL A 227 -12.08 -1.25 14.19
N ILE A 228 -10.90 -1.46 13.63
CA ILE A 228 -9.64 -0.84 14.06
C ILE A 228 -9.24 0.22 13.03
N GLY A 229 -8.90 1.40 13.54
CA GLY A 229 -8.44 2.55 12.78
C GLY A 229 -9.25 3.80 13.05
N THR A 230 -8.74 4.91 12.53
CA THR A 230 -9.31 6.26 12.68
C THR A 230 -9.38 6.96 11.32
N GLY A 231 -10.15 8.03 11.23
CA GLY A 231 -10.22 8.85 10.02
C GLY A 231 -11.41 9.79 9.98
N PRO A 232 -11.51 10.64 8.94
CA PRO A 232 -12.53 11.68 8.85
C PRO A 232 -13.96 11.14 8.78
N GLU A 233 -14.18 9.89 8.32
CA GLU A 233 -15.50 9.27 8.24
C GLU A 233 -15.96 8.64 9.56
N GLU A 234 -15.13 8.64 10.61
CA GLU A 234 -15.42 7.89 11.85
C GLU A 234 -16.77 8.25 12.47
N ALA A 235 -17.07 9.53 12.58
CA ALA A 235 -18.34 10.00 13.19
C ALA A 235 -19.57 9.49 12.40
N LYS A 236 -19.50 9.55 11.07
CA LYS A 236 -20.55 9.05 10.17
C LYS A 236 -20.69 7.53 10.30
N LEU A 237 -19.57 6.80 10.30
CA LEU A 237 -19.58 5.33 10.38
C LEU A 237 -20.10 4.84 11.73
N ARG A 238 -19.77 5.52 12.83
CA ARG A 238 -20.33 5.23 14.16
C ARG A 238 -21.84 5.46 14.20
N ALA A 239 -22.35 6.49 13.53
CA ALA A 239 -23.79 6.77 13.45
C ALA A 239 -24.56 5.70 12.63
N LEU A 240 -23.90 4.99 11.70
CA LEU A 240 -24.48 3.90 10.93
C LEU A 240 -24.41 2.55 11.68
N ALA A 241 -23.54 2.42 12.67
CA ALA A 241 -23.25 1.16 13.34
C ALA A 241 -24.35 0.76 14.32
N GLY A 242 -24.82 -0.47 14.21
CA GLY A 242 -25.72 -1.11 15.19
C GLY A 242 -24.95 -1.69 16.39
N PRO A 243 -25.67 -2.30 17.34
CA PRO A 243 -25.10 -2.73 18.63
C PRO A 243 -24.03 -3.84 18.52
N GLY A 244 -24.00 -4.58 17.40
CA GLY A 244 -22.98 -5.62 17.14
C GLY A 244 -21.64 -5.08 16.64
N ILE A 245 -21.52 -3.77 16.36
CA ILE A 245 -20.33 -3.18 15.75
C ILE A 245 -19.60 -2.30 16.76
N SER A 246 -18.31 -2.57 16.97
CA SER A 246 -17.47 -1.82 17.90
C SER A 246 -16.26 -1.17 17.20
N PHE A 247 -15.99 0.09 17.51
CA PHE A 247 -14.83 0.83 17.02
C PHE A 247 -13.78 0.93 18.10
N LEU A 248 -12.62 0.36 17.86
CA LEU A 248 -11.49 0.31 18.81
C LEU A 248 -10.53 1.50 18.65
N GLY A 249 -10.71 2.34 17.60
CA GLY A 249 -9.80 3.44 17.32
C GLY A 249 -8.44 2.97 16.82
N ALA A 250 -7.40 3.77 17.07
CA ALA A 250 -6.03 3.36 16.86
C ALA A 250 -5.59 2.46 18.02
N VAL A 251 -4.98 1.33 17.71
CA VAL A 251 -4.43 0.39 18.68
C VAL A 251 -2.93 0.26 18.48
N ASP A 252 -2.21 -0.21 19.49
CA ASP A 252 -0.81 -0.56 19.36
C ASP A 252 -0.60 -1.85 18.53
N ASP A 253 0.64 -2.11 18.21
CA ASP A 253 1.03 -3.24 17.37
C ASP A 253 0.66 -4.59 17.98
N GLU A 254 0.80 -4.75 19.30
CA GLU A 254 0.50 -6.00 20.01
C GLU A 254 -1.01 -6.27 19.97
N ALA A 255 -1.83 -5.26 20.25
CA ALA A 255 -3.27 -5.37 20.19
C ALA A 255 -3.75 -5.63 18.75
N LEU A 256 -3.11 -5.04 17.74
CA LEU A 256 -3.41 -5.28 16.33
C LEU A 256 -3.14 -6.75 15.95
N ILE A 257 -1.96 -7.27 16.29
CA ILE A 257 -1.57 -8.66 16.00
C ILE A 257 -2.53 -9.63 16.70
N ARG A 258 -2.87 -9.36 17.96
CA ARG A 258 -3.85 -10.15 18.72
C ARG A 258 -5.23 -10.12 18.06
N ALA A 259 -5.70 -8.94 17.66
CA ALA A 259 -6.99 -8.80 16.98
C ALA A 259 -7.05 -9.59 15.67
N TYR A 260 -5.98 -9.58 14.88
CA TYR A 260 -5.89 -10.44 13.71
C TYR A 260 -6.02 -11.92 14.06
N GLY A 261 -5.26 -12.41 15.03
CA GLY A 261 -5.23 -13.84 15.38
C GLY A 261 -6.52 -14.35 16.02
N GLU A 262 -7.23 -13.51 16.76
CA GLU A 262 -8.49 -13.82 17.43
C GLU A 262 -9.71 -13.78 16.50
N ALA A 263 -9.68 -12.99 15.42
CA ALA A 263 -10.82 -12.81 14.54
C ALA A 263 -11.19 -14.08 13.77
N ARG A 264 -12.49 -14.30 13.54
CA ARG A 264 -12.99 -15.38 12.65
C ARG A 264 -12.46 -15.19 11.24
N ALA A 265 -12.59 -13.98 10.71
CA ALA A 265 -12.03 -13.54 9.43
C ALA A 265 -11.81 -12.03 9.45
N VAL A 266 -10.93 -11.57 8.56
CA VAL A 266 -10.74 -10.15 8.29
C VAL A 266 -11.57 -9.74 7.08
N VAL A 267 -12.35 -8.66 7.23
CA VAL A 267 -13.17 -8.08 6.16
C VAL A 267 -12.36 -6.95 5.51
N PHE A 268 -12.19 -7.04 4.20
CA PHE A 268 -11.43 -6.07 3.41
C PHE A 268 -12.27 -5.53 2.24
N PRO A 269 -13.06 -4.46 2.48
CA PRO A 269 -14.03 -3.97 1.51
C PRO A 269 -13.46 -3.12 0.37
N PRO A 270 -12.27 -2.45 0.47
CA PRO A 270 -11.84 -1.53 -0.58
C PRO A 270 -11.23 -2.23 -1.78
N GLU A 271 -11.44 -1.64 -2.96
CA GLU A 271 -10.61 -1.92 -4.14
C GLU A 271 -9.31 -1.13 -4.02
N LEU A 272 -8.18 -1.83 -3.95
CA LEU A 272 -6.84 -1.24 -3.88
C LEU A 272 -5.91 -1.92 -4.86
N GLU A 273 -4.89 -1.20 -5.30
CA GLU A 273 -3.83 -1.75 -6.16
C GLU A 273 -2.98 -2.79 -5.44
N TYR A 274 -2.94 -2.71 -4.10
CA TYR A 274 -2.29 -3.68 -3.22
C TYR A 274 -2.86 -3.56 -1.81
N GLY A 275 -3.00 -4.67 -1.11
CA GLY A 275 -3.52 -4.70 0.25
C GLY A 275 -2.57 -5.43 1.19
N LEU A 276 -1.97 -4.73 2.17
CA LEU A 276 -1.16 -5.36 3.21
C LEU A 276 -2.05 -6.10 4.23
N VAL A 277 -3.19 -5.53 4.58
CA VAL A 277 -4.14 -6.09 5.56
C VAL A 277 -4.55 -7.55 5.28
N PRO A 278 -4.89 -7.96 4.05
CA PRO A 278 -5.14 -9.36 3.72
C PRO A 278 -3.95 -10.27 3.98
N LEU A 279 -2.74 -9.84 3.64
CA LEU A 279 -1.52 -10.60 3.88
C LEU A 279 -1.17 -10.69 5.38
N GLU A 280 -1.31 -9.59 6.12
CA GLU A 280 -1.14 -9.53 7.58
C GLU A 280 -2.10 -10.49 8.29
N ALA A 281 -3.38 -10.53 7.85
CA ALA A 281 -4.37 -11.45 8.34
C ALA A 281 -3.96 -12.91 8.11
N ASN A 282 -3.56 -13.27 6.89
CA ASN A 282 -3.11 -14.62 6.58
C ASN A 282 -1.83 -14.98 7.35
N ALA A 283 -0.90 -14.06 7.57
CA ALA A 283 0.27 -14.27 8.41
C ALA A 283 -0.10 -14.58 9.87
N ALA A 284 -1.15 -13.94 10.40
CA ALA A 284 -1.74 -14.25 11.70
C ALA A 284 -2.60 -15.53 11.69
N GLY A 285 -2.63 -16.26 10.58
CA GLY A 285 -3.44 -17.48 10.42
C GLY A 285 -4.93 -17.22 10.31
N THR A 286 -5.35 -16.04 9.89
CA THR A 286 -6.76 -15.62 9.79
C THR A 286 -7.15 -15.44 8.32
N PRO A 287 -8.24 -16.09 7.87
CA PRO A 287 -8.74 -15.97 6.50
C PRO A 287 -9.36 -14.58 6.24
N VAL A 288 -9.54 -14.26 4.96
CA VAL A 288 -9.98 -12.95 4.51
C VAL A 288 -11.30 -13.06 3.75
N ILE A 289 -12.16 -12.07 3.91
CA ILE A 289 -13.33 -11.83 3.06
C ILE A 289 -13.11 -10.49 2.38
N ALA A 290 -12.90 -10.48 1.07
CA ALA A 290 -12.47 -9.29 0.36
C ALA A 290 -13.23 -9.04 -0.94
N LEU A 291 -13.32 -7.76 -1.33
CA LEU A 291 -13.76 -7.42 -2.68
C LEU A 291 -12.74 -7.96 -3.69
N GLY A 292 -13.20 -8.81 -4.61
CA GLY A 292 -12.37 -9.49 -5.61
C GLY A 292 -11.94 -8.56 -6.74
N ARG A 293 -11.25 -7.45 -6.41
CA ARG A 293 -10.77 -6.45 -7.36
C ARG A 293 -9.39 -5.92 -6.96
N GLY A 294 -8.61 -5.53 -7.96
CA GLY A 294 -7.26 -4.97 -7.73
C GLY A 294 -6.26 -6.00 -7.19
N GLY A 295 -5.35 -5.57 -6.32
CA GLY A 295 -4.22 -6.36 -5.83
C GLY A 295 -4.60 -7.59 -5.00
N VAL A 296 -5.81 -7.65 -4.47
CA VAL A 296 -6.32 -8.85 -3.77
C VAL A 296 -6.32 -10.09 -4.69
N LEU A 297 -6.59 -9.90 -5.98
CA LEU A 297 -6.57 -10.98 -6.97
C LEU A 297 -5.18 -11.59 -7.18
N GLU A 298 -4.13 -10.84 -6.83
CA GLU A 298 -2.73 -11.29 -6.95
C GLU A 298 -2.22 -11.93 -5.65
N THR A 299 -2.77 -11.49 -4.51
CA THR A 299 -2.24 -11.83 -3.19
C THR A 299 -3.06 -12.85 -2.42
N MET A 300 -4.30 -13.11 -2.84
CA MET A 300 -5.19 -14.07 -2.18
C MET A 300 -5.59 -15.20 -3.13
N VAL A 301 -5.90 -16.36 -2.55
CA VAL A 301 -6.46 -17.51 -3.25
C VAL A 301 -7.93 -17.61 -2.87
N ASP A 302 -8.82 -17.41 -3.85
CA ASP A 302 -10.26 -17.55 -3.61
C ASP A 302 -10.65 -18.99 -3.29
N ARG A 303 -11.74 -19.15 -2.55
CA ARG A 303 -12.34 -20.48 -2.27
C ARG A 303 -12.71 -21.27 -3.53
N ASN A 304 -13.00 -20.59 -4.63
CA ASN A 304 -13.35 -21.16 -5.92
C ASN A 304 -12.18 -21.11 -6.92
N ASP A 305 -10.94 -21.13 -6.43
CA ASP A 305 -9.75 -21.05 -7.29
C ASP A 305 -9.76 -22.14 -8.36
N PRO A 306 -9.73 -21.78 -9.66
CA PRO A 306 -9.81 -22.77 -10.75
C PRO A 306 -8.61 -23.70 -10.83
N ALA A 307 -7.47 -23.31 -10.24
CA ALA A 307 -6.28 -24.15 -10.15
C ALA A 307 -6.32 -25.12 -8.96
N GLY A 308 -7.38 -25.12 -8.15
CA GLY A 308 -7.54 -26.02 -7.01
C GLY A 308 -6.57 -25.76 -5.86
N ARG A 309 -5.99 -24.56 -5.78
CA ARG A 309 -5.15 -24.18 -4.64
C ARG A 309 -5.98 -24.07 -3.38
N LYS A 310 -5.36 -24.36 -2.24
CA LYS A 310 -6.05 -24.22 -0.94
C LYS A 310 -6.44 -22.75 -0.69
N PRO A 311 -7.71 -22.49 -0.31
CA PRO A 311 -8.20 -21.11 -0.17
C PRO A 311 -7.54 -20.35 0.97
N THR A 312 -7.35 -19.05 0.75
CA THR A 312 -6.91 -18.09 1.77
C THR A 312 -7.92 -16.97 1.98
N ALA A 313 -8.88 -16.85 1.06
CA ALA A 313 -9.93 -15.85 1.11
C ALA A 313 -11.26 -16.36 0.51
N VAL A 314 -12.32 -15.60 0.79
CA VAL A 314 -13.56 -15.59 0.01
C VAL A 314 -13.64 -14.25 -0.70
N LEU A 315 -13.65 -14.27 -2.02
CA LEU A 315 -13.74 -13.06 -2.83
C LEU A 315 -15.18 -12.83 -3.31
N TYR A 316 -15.66 -11.58 -3.26
CA TYR A 316 -16.97 -11.20 -3.77
C TYR A 316 -16.86 -10.14 -4.88
N PRO A 317 -17.81 -10.13 -5.85
CA PRO A 317 -17.59 -9.39 -7.10
C PRO A 317 -17.87 -7.88 -7.00
N ASP A 318 -18.87 -7.46 -6.22
CA ASP A 318 -19.34 -6.08 -6.21
C ASP A 318 -19.34 -5.44 -4.82
N PRO A 319 -19.01 -4.14 -4.71
CA PRO A 319 -18.91 -3.42 -3.45
C PRO A 319 -20.30 -3.07 -2.90
N THR A 320 -21.09 -4.09 -2.57
CA THR A 320 -22.44 -3.97 -2.01
C THR A 320 -22.57 -4.76 -0.72
N ALA A 321 -23.50 -4.35 0.14
CA ALA A 321 -23.79 -5.07 1.38
C ALA A 321 -24.28 -6.50 1.09
N GLU A 322 -25.08 -6.68 0.05
CA GLU A 322 -25.61 -7.97 -0.38
C GLU A 322 -24.50 -8.97 -0.74
N CYS A 323 -23.56 -8.56 -1.63
CA CYS A 323 -22.45 -9.41 -2.04
C CYS A 323 -21.55 -9.77 -0.86
N LEU A 324 -21.28 -8.82 0.04
CA LEU A 324 -20.51 -9.08 1.25
C LEU A 324 -21.24 -10.04 2.20
N MET A 325 -22.56 -9.90 2.37
CA MET A 325 -23.37 -10.84 3.19
C MET A 325 -23.30 -12.26 2.63
N GLU A 326 -23.40 -12.43 1.33
CA GLU A 326 -23.23 -13.73 0.67
C GLU A 326 -21.83 -14.31 0.88
N ALA A 327 -20.80 -13.48 0.77
CA ALA A 327 -19.42 -13.88 1.04
C ALA A 327 -19.21 -14.31 2.50
N VAL A 328 -19.83 -13.63 3.47
CA VAL A 328 -19.79 -14.03 4.88
C VAL A 328 -20.47 -15.38 5.09
N ARG A 329 -21.62 -15.65 4.44
CA ARG A 329 -22.29 -16.96 4.50
C ARG A 329 -21.42 -18.05 3.86
N ALA A 330 -20.81 -17.74 2.71
CA ALA A 330 -19.91 -18.64 2.02
C ALA A 330 -18.65 -18.96 2.84
N PHE A 331 -18.12 -17.96 3.55
CA PHE A 331 -17.01 -18.14 4.49
C PHE A 331 -17.37 -19.15 5.59
N CYS A 332 -18.57 -19.09 6.18
CA CYS A 332 -19.02 -20.02 7.20
C CYS A 332 -19.12 -21.48 6.72
N ALA A 333 -19.23 -21.68 5.40
CA ALA A 333 -19.28 -22.99 4.76
C ALA A 333 -17.93 -23.46 4.18
N THR A 334 -16.86 -22.67 4.35
CA THR A 334 -15.54 -22.96 3.82
C THR A 334 -14.58 -23.34 4.94
N ASP A 335 -13.80 -24.41 4.75
CA ASP A 335 -12.76 -24.78 5.70
C ASP A 335 -11.43 -24.09 5.35
N PHE A 336 -10.81 -23.47 6.35
CA PHE A 336 -9.54 -22.76 6.23
C PHE A 336 -8.49 -23.34 7.17
N SER A 337 -7.40 -23.83 6.62
CA SER A 337 -6.25 -24.30 7.40
C SER A 337 -5.35 -23.16 7.80
N ARG A 338 -5.16 -22.92 9.10
CA ARG A 338 -4.24 -21.91 9.65
C ARG A 338 -2.82 -22.09 9.09
N ALA A 339 -2.35 -23.34 9.02
CA ALA A 339 -1.03 -23.65 8.46
C ALA A 339 -0.92 -23.27 6.98
N ASN A 340 -1.98 -23.46 6.18
CA ASN A 340 -1.99 -23.06 4.79
C ASN A 340 -1.96 -21.53 4.62
N LEU A 341 -2.75 -20.80 5.43
CA LEU A 341 -2.75 -19.32 5.40
C LEU A 341 -1.35 -18.75 5.68
N MET A 342 -0.70 -19.27 6.72
CA MET A 342 0.65 -18.84 7.09
C MET A 342 1.71 -19.22 6.04
N ALA A 343 1.61 -20.40 5.44
CA ALA A 343 2.52 -20.83 4.37
C ALA A 343 2.34 -19.99 3.10
N HIS A 344 1.11 -19.59 2.81
CA HIS A 344 0.79 -18.77 1.63
C HIS A 344 1.53 -17.43 1.59
N VAL A 345 1.77 -16.81 2.74
CA VAL A 345 2.38 -15.47 2.81
C VAL A 345 3.92 -15.48 2.81
N ALA A 346 4.57 -16.64 2.82
CA ALA A 346 6.02 -16.73 2.83
C ALA A 346 6.71 -15.95 1.68
N PRO A 347 6.19 -15.94 0.43
CA PRO A 347 6.79 -15.16 -0.66
C PRO A 347 6.71 -13.64 -0.48
N PHE A 348 5.88 -13.16 0.45
CA PHE A 348 5.68 -11.74 0.74
C PHE A 348 6.48 -11.27 1.96
N ASP A 349 7.38 -12.11 2.49
CA ASP A 349 8.22 -11.76 3.64
C ASP A 349 9.26 -10.68 3.29
N ILE A 350 9.67 -9.92 4.30
CA ILE A 350 10.71 -8.90 4.18
C ILE A 350 11.99 -9.45 3.54
N ALA A 351 12.41 -10.67 3.90
CA ALA A 351 13.63 -11.27 3.37
C ALA A 351 13.53 -11.54 1.86
N GLU A 352 12.35 -11.99 1.39
CA GLU A 352 12.08 -12.21 -0.03
C GLU A 352 12.08 -10.89 -0.82
N PHE A 353 11.42 -9.87 -0.26
CA PHE A 353 11.41 -8.53 -0.84
C PHE A 353 12.83 -7.96 -0.99
N ARG A 354 13.62 -8.01 0.07
CA ARG A 354 14.99 -7.48 0.06
C ARG A 354 15.86 -8.21 -0.97
N ARG A 355 15.79 -9.55 -0.99
CA ARG A 355 16.51 -10.38 -1.97
C ARG A 355 16.06 -10.06 -3.40
N GLY A 356 14.76 -9.98 -3.63
CA GLY A 356 14.18 -9.65 -4.93
C GLY A 356 14.58 -8.27 -5.41
N LEU A 357 14.55 -7.25 -4.53
CA LEU A 357 14.97 -5.90 -4.87
C LEU A 357 16.45 -5.84 -5.24
N ARG A 358 17.33 -6.48 -4.44
CA ARG A 358 18.76 -6.55 -4.73
C ARG A 358 19.02 -7.24 -6.07
N ALA A 359 18.42 -8.38 -6.31
CA ALA A 359 18.55 -9.11 -7.57
C ALA A 359 18.09 -8.29 -8.79
N MET A 360 16.97 -7.57 -8.68
CA MET A 360 16.49 -6.68 -9.74
C MET A 360 17.46 -5.52 -9.99
N VAL A 361 18.01 -4.92 -8.95
CA VAL A 361 18.99 -3.83 -9.09
C VAL A 361 20.25 -4.36 -9.79
N ASP A 362 20.77 -5.52 -9.38
CA ASP A 362 21.97 -6.12 -9.95
C ASP A 362 21.75 -6.53 -11.41
N GLU A 363 20.58 -7.14 -11.73
CA GLU A 363 20.18 -7.46 -13.11
C GLU A 363 20.13 -6.21 -13.99
N PHE A 364 19.48 -5.14 -13.49
CA PHE A 364 19.38 -3.90 -14.23
C PHE A 364 20.74 -3.26 -14.49
N LEU A 365 21.64 -3.26 -13.51
CA LEU A 365 22.98 -2.74 -13.67
C LEU A 365 23.84 -3.54 -14.65
N ALA A 366 23.63 -4.87 -14.70
CA ALA A 366 24.33 -5.76 -15.60
C ALA A 366 23.82 -5.70 -17.04
N THR A 367 22.50 -5.55 -17.24
CA THR A 367 21.84 -5.73 -18.55
C THR A 367 21.22 -4.46 -19.13
N GLY A 368 21.04 -3.42 -18.31
CA GLY A 368 20.28 -2.21 -18.62
C GLY A 368 18.76 -2.41 -18.68
N ARG A 369 18.27 -3.60 -18.32
CA ARG A 369 16.83 -3.95 -18.35
C ARG A 369 16.48 -4.91 -17.22
N LEU A 370 15.21 -4.91 -16.80
CA LEU A 370 14.63 -5.97 -16.00
C LEU A 370 13.77 -6.85 -16.90
N ALA A 371 13.84 -8.16 -16.71
CA ALA A 371 12.90 -9.07 -17.34
C ALA A 371 11.48 -8.72 -16.83
N ASN A 372 10.55 -8.48 -17.77
CA ASN A 372 9.14 -8.40 -17.39
C ASN A 372 8.71 -9.79 -16.94
N PRO A 373 8.21 -9.97 -15.71
CA PRO A 373 7.58 -11.23 -15.36
C PRO A 373 6.45 -11.47 -16.36
N ALA A 374 6.31 -12.73 -16.81
CA ALA A 374 5.17 -13.12 -17.63
C ALA A 374 3.89 -12.62 -16.97
N PRO A 375 2.92 -12.05 -17.72
CA PRO A 375 1.66 -11.63 -17.14
C PRO A 375 1.09 -12.81 -16.35
N ALA A 376 0.70 -12.55 -15.10
CA ALA A 376 -0.03 -13.55 -14.33
C ALA A 376 -1.20 -14.04 -15.19
N PRO A 377 -1.52 -15.34 -15.20
CA PRO A 377 -2.64 -15.83 -15.97
C PRO A 377 -3.86 -15.01 -15.57
N GLN A 378 -4.41 -14.28 -16.56
CA GLN A 378 -5.63 -13.51 -16.37
C GLN A 378 -6.70 -14.54 -16.00
N GLY A 379 -7.06 -14.57 -14.73
CA GLY A 379 -8.27 -15.25 -14.28
C GLY A 379 -9.44 -14.55 -14.95
N ILE A 380 -10.06 -15.25 -15.86
CA ILE A 380 -11.35 -14.93 -16.49
C ILE A 380 -12.43 -14.87 -15.41
#